data_c6cafbf343ae5e9cce1cc36bc0c93d05
#
_entry.id   c6cafbf343ae5e9cce1cc36bc0c93d05
#
_cell.length_a   1.000
_cell.length_b   1.000
_cell.length_c   1.000
_cell.angle_alpha   90.00
_cell.angle_beta   90.00
_cell.angle_gamma   90.00
#
_symmetry.space_group_name_H-M   'P 1'
#
loop_
_entity.id
_entity.type
_entity.pdbx_description
1 polymer ?
#
loop_
_entity_poly.entity_id
_entity_poly.type
_entity_poly.pdbx_seq_one_letter_code
_entity_poly.pdbx_strand_id
1 'polypeptide(L)'
;MMKNFGGLLGGAVALSVATGLVAPSAAVATGTTYDIDSASSLTVVVNKHRPLDPPSYVPKPLSRIQADRMRSDAAEAYKKMVRAAKADGVNIVAVSGYRSYDTQASLYDSYVQQYGQETADTIAARPGHSEHQTGLAMDVGNASGACALQDCFEDTPVGAWVAAHAWKYGFIIRYPKGEEGVTGYTYEPWHIRYVGPELAEEMRLAAQKSAEAQTQPDIDTMEEFFGLEPALDYLP
;
A
#
# COMPACT_ATOMS: atom_id res chain seq x y z
N MET A 1 53.97 -22.90 -61.31
CA MET A 1 52.88 -23.04 -62.31
C MET A 1 51.54 -23.05 -61.60
N MET A 2 50.65 -22.09 -61.93
CA MET A 2 49.23 -21.96 -61.60
C MET A 2 48.77 -21.91 -60.13
N LYS A 3 48.49 -20.79 -59.63
CA LYS A 3 47.35 -19.97 -59.26
C LYS A 3 46.02 -20.73 -59.13
N ASN A 4 45.36 -20.67 -57.97
CA ASN A 4 43.93 -20.40 -57.99
C ASN A 4 43.48 -19.70 -56.66
N PHE A 5 42.73 -18.64 -56.85
CA PHE A 5 42.01 -17.82 -55.92
C PHE A 5 40.74 -18.51 -55.44
N GLY A 6 40.37 -18.37 -54.16
CA GLY A 6 39.06 -18.82 -53.65
C GLY A 6 38.58 -17.86 -52.55
N GLY A 7 37.51 -17.16 -52.87
CA GLY A 7 37.02 -15.97 -52.16
C GLY A 7 36.44 -16.20 -50.78
N LEU A 8 36.58 -15.21 -49.91
CA LEU A 8 35.86 -15.06 -48.66
C LEU A 8 34.40 -14.61 -48.95
N LEU A 9 33.47 -15.42 -48.53
CA LEU A 9 32.06 -15.01 -48.38
C LEU A 9 31.86 -14.53 -46.97
N GLY A 10 31.70 -13.22 -46.81
CA GLY A 10 31.30 -12.59 -45.57
C GLY A 10 29.80 -12.82 -45.30
N GLY A 11 29.47 -13.59 -44.28
CA GLY A 11 28.11 -13.72 -43.80
C GLY A 11 27.80 -12.59 -42.82
N ALA A 12 26.95 -11.66 -43.22
CA ALA A 12 26.39 -10.68 -42.29
C ALA A 12 25.36 -11.34 -41.37
N VAL A 13 25.64 -11.40 -40.08
CA VAL A 13 24.68 -11.80 -39.07
C VAL A 13 23.82 -10.57 -38.72
N ALA A 14 22.60 -10.56 -39.20
CA ALA A 14 21.61 -9.56 -38.80
C ALA A 14 21.12 -9.84 -37.38
N LEU A 15 21.51 -9.01 -36.44
CA LEU A 15 21.02 -9.04 -35.05
C LEU A 15 19.63 -8.41 -35.03
N SER A 16 18.57 -9.22 -35.04
CA SER A 16 17.20 -8.73 -34.84
C SER A 16 16.97 -8.45 -33.35
N VAL A 17 16.94 -7.16 -33.01
CA VAL A 17 16.47 -6.69 -31.70
C VAL A 17 14.96 -6.83 -31.67
N ALA A 18 14.47 -7.85 -30.99
CA ALA A 18 13.05 -7.97 -30.68
C ALA A 18 12.72 -6.94 -29.58
N THR A 19 12.11 -5.82 -29.96
CA THR A 19 11.44 -4.92 -29.02
C THR A 19 10.19 -5.62 -28.52
N GLY A 20 10.31 -6.24 -27.36
CA GLY A 20 9.15 -6.78 -26.62
C GLY A 20 8.25 -5.60 -26.23
N LEU A 21 7.12 -5.45 -26.91
CA LEU A 21 6.00 -4.68 -26.42
C LEU A 21 5.51 -5.38 -25.14
N VAL A 22 5.78 -4.78 -23.99
CA VAL A 22 5.10 -5.14 -22.74
C VAL A 22 3.65 -4.67 -22.93
N ALA A 23 2.75 -5.61 -23.18
CA ALA A 23 1.33 -5.32 -23.18
C ALA A 23 0.94 -4.92 -21.76
N PRO A 24 0.15 -3.86 -21.55
CA PRO A 24 -0.37 -3.52 -20.24
C PRO A 24 -1.18 -4.72 -19.72
N SER A 25 -0.88 -5.16 -18.51
CA SER A 25 -1.62 -6.21 -17.82
C SER A 25 -3.10 -5.82 -17.79
N ALA A 26 -3.95 -6.70 -18.33
CA ALA A 26 -5.38 -6.45 -18.33
C ALA A 26 -5.88 -6.42 -16.88
N ALA A 27 -6.28 -5.24 -16.42
CA ALA A 27 -7.05 -5.11 -15.19
C ALA A 27 -8.20 -6.11 -15.22
N VAL A 28 -8.38 -6.86 -14.14
CA VAL A 28 -9.51 -7.77 -13.98
C VAL A 28 -10.77 -6.88 -14.01
N ALA A 29 -11.46 -6.84 -15.14
CA ALA A 29 -12.69 -6.09 -15.30
C ALA A 29 -13.80 -6.78 -14.50
N THR A 30 -13.86 -6.52 -13.20
CA THR A 30 -15.12 -6.53 -12.45
C THR A 30 -15.85 -5.25 -12.86
N GLY A 31 -17.16 -5.30 -13.12
CA GLY A 31 -17.91 -4.15 -13.63
C GLY A 31 -18.04 -2.98 -12.64
N THR A 32 -17.25 -2.95 -11.58
CA THR A 32 -17.18 -1.90 -10.54
C THR A 32 -16.15 -0.86 -10.93
N THR A 33 -16.58 0.39 -11.05
CA THR A 33 -15.65 1.53 -11.24
C THR A 33 -15.32 2.13 -9.89
N TYR A 34 -14.04 2.12 -9.51
CA TYR A 34 -13.54 2.71 -8.27
C TYR A 34 -13.07 4.15 -8.51
N ASP A 35 -13.46 5.07 -7.62
CA ASP A 35 -12.95 6.43 -7.59
C ASP A 35 -11.65 6.46 -6.76
N ILE A 36 -10.52 6.49 -7.44
CA ILE A 36 -9.19 6.49 -6.81
C ILE A 36 -8.59 7.89 -6.66
N ASP A 37 -9.32 8.94 -7.05
CA ASP A 37 -8.81 10.31 -7.12
C ASP A 37 -9.43 11.23 -6.05
N SER A 38 -10.75 11.12 -5.83
CA SER A 38 -11.43 12.01 -4.87
C SER A 38 -10.99 11.73 -3.43
N ALA A 39 -10.53 12.75 -2.71
CA ALA A 39 -10.08 12.63 -1.31
C ALA A 39 -11.15 12.03 -0.36
N SER A 40 -12.44 12.17 -0.70
CA SER A 40 -13.56 11.61 0.06
C SER A 40 -13.90 10.16 -0.29
N SER A 41 -13.33 9.61 -1.37
CA SER A 41 -13.57 8.23 -1.78
C SER A 41 -13.02 7.23 -0.75
N LEU A 42 -13.68 6.07 -0.62
CA LEU A 42 -13.13 4.93 0.14
C LEU A 42 -11.88 4.37 -0.51
N THR A 43 -11.81 4.46 -1.81
CA THR A 43 -10.81 3.82 -2.65
C THR A 43 -9.75 4.79 -3.15
N VAL A 44 -9.72 6.04 -2.61
CA VAL A 44 -8.69 7.02 -2.96
C VAL A 44 -7.29 6.43 -2.75
N VAL A 45 -6.44 6.52 -3.76
CA VAL A 45 -5.04 6.13 -3.65
C VAL A 45 -4.21 7.36 -3.28
N VAL A 46 -3.62 7.32 -2.10
CA VAL A 46 -2.71 8.37 -1.58
C VAL A 46 -1.33 7.76 -1.46
N ASN A 47 -0.36 8.34 -2.14
CA ASN A 47 1.04 7.91 -2.10
C ASN A 47 1.97 9.08 -2.44
N LYS A 48 3.26 8.84 -2.69
CA LYS A 48 4.25 9.89 -2.99
C LYS A 48 3.96 10.63 -4.30
N HIS A 49 3.29 10.00 -5.27
CA HIS A 49 2.89 10.63 -6.55
C HIS A 49 1.50 11.24 -6.50
N ARG A 50 0.67 10.85 -5.54
CA ARG A 50 -0.76 11.18 -5.49
C ARG A 50 -1.10 11.84 -4.15
N PRO A 51 -0.86 13.15 -3.99
CA PRO A 51 -1.32 13.89 -2.81
C PRO A 51 -2.84 13.95 -2.77
N LEU A 52 -3.39 14.15 -1.59
CA LEU A 52 -4.80 14.52 -1.42
C LEU A 52 -5.09 15.86 -2.10
N ASP A 53 -6.24 15.96 -2.74
CA ASP A 53 -6.75 17.22 -3.29
C ASP A 53 -8.12 17.56 -2.66
N PRO A 54 -8.24 18.67 -1.91
CA PRO A 54 -7.16 19.61 -1.55
C PRO A 54 -6.15 19.02 -0.55
N PRO A 55 -4.88 19.48 -0.52
CA PRO A 55 -3.85 18.94 0.38
C PRO A 55 -4.23 19.01 1.87
N SER A 56 -5.04 19.99 2.26
CA SER A 56 -5.55 20.15 3.62
C SER A 56 -6.89 19.42 3.88
N TYR A 57 -7.23 18.41 3.08
CA TYR A 57 -8.48 17.65 3.22
C TYR A 57 -8.69 17.16 4.66
N VAL A 58 -9.93 17.29 5.15
CA VAL A 58 -10.37 16.81 6.47
C VAL A 58 -11.61 15.95 6.29
N PRO A 59 -11.54 14.64 6.58
CA PRO A 59 -12.68 13.74 6.45
C PRO A 59 -13.78 14.07 7.46
N LYS A 60 -15.03 13.91 7.06
CA LYS A 60 -16.21 14.08 7.92
C LYS A 60 -17.27 13.04 7.57
N PRO A 61 -17.94 12.45 8.58
CA PRO A 61 -17.67 12.60 10.01
C PRO A 61 -16.52 11.72 10.50
N LEU A 62 -15.83 12.17 11.57
CA LEU A 62 -14.85 11.40 12.32
C LEU A 62 -15.48 10.78 13.56
N SER A 63 -15.26 9.50 13.80
CA SER A 63 -15.68 8.76 14.98
C SER A 63 -14.51 8.37 15.88
N ARG A 64 -14.73 8.42 17.20
CA ARG A 64 -13.72 8.03 18.18
C ARG A 64 -13.51 6.51 18.19
N ILE A 65 -12.24 6.12 18.19
CA ILE A 65 -11.74 4.75 18.36
C ILE A 65 -10.71 4.75 19.48
N GLN A 66 -11.07 4.21 20.66
CA GLN A 66 -10.20 4.25 21.84
C GLN A 66 -9.70 5.69 22.10
N ALA A 67 -8.40 5.94 22.03
CA ALA A 67 -7.80 7.28 22.20
C ALA A 67 -7.68 8.08 20.88
N ASP A 68 -8.02 7.48 19.74
CA ASP A 68 -7.83 8.04 18.40
C ASP A 68 -9.15 8.23 17.63
N ARG A 69 -9.09 8.52 16.34
CA ARG A 69 -10.24 8.75 15.46
C ARG A 69 -10.04 8.10 14.10
N MET A 70 -11.15 7.69 13.47
CA MET A 70 -11.22 7.29 12.07
C MET A 70 -12.43 7.94 11.41
N ARG A 71 -12.49 7.96 10.08
CA ARG A 71 -13.73 8.24 9.34
C ARG A 71 -14.81 7.25 9.79
N SER A 72 -16.05 7.69 9.92
CA SER A 72 -17.08 6.95 10.66
C SER A 72 -17.37 5.57 10.09
N ASP A 73 -17.35 5.40 8.76
CA ASP A 73 -17.53 4.12 8.09
C ASP A 73 -16.37 3.14 8.40
N ALA A 74 -15.12 3.60 8.30
CA ALA A 74 -13.94 2.83 8.69
C ALA A 74 -13.96 2.49 10.19
N ALA A 75 -14.39 3.42 11.03
CA ALA A 75 -14.52 3.23 12.47
C ALA A 75 -15.52 2.10 12.82
N GLU A 76 -16.64 2.03 12.13
CA GLU A 76 -17.62 0.95 12.34
C GLU A 76 -17.07 -0.41 11.90
N ALA A 77 -16.36 -0.47 10.77
CA ALA A 77 -15.68 -1.67 10.30
C ALA A 77 -14.60 -2.11 11.29
N TYR A 78 -13.76 -1.18 11.76
CA TYR A 78 -12.74 -1.44 12.77
C TYR A 78 -13.30 -2.00 14.07
N LYS A 79 -14.39 -1.42 14.58
CA LYS A 79 -15.06 -1.94 15.80
C LYS A 79 -15.58 -3.37 15.61
N LYS A 80 -16.07 -3.72 14.41
CA LYS A 80 -16.48 -5.09 14.08
C LYS A 80 -15.28 -6.04 14.09
N MET A 81 -14.19 -5.63 13.45
CA MET A 81 -12.93 -6.38 13.39
C MET A 81 -12.37 -6.65 14.80
N VAL A 82 -12.26 -5.63 15.63
CA VAL A 82 -11.75 -5.76 17.03
C VAL A 82 -12.64 -6.68 17.86
N ARG A 83 -13.97 -6.63 17.69
CA ARG A 83 -14.87 -7.56 18.40
C ARG A 83 -14.66 -9.01 17.99
N ALA A 84 -14.44 -9.26 16.70
CA ALA A 84 -14.18 -10.61 16.21
C ALA A 84 -12.82 -11.13 16.70
N ALA A 85 -11.77 -10.33 16.61
CA ALA A 85 -10.46 -10.68 17.14
C ALA A 85 -10.52 -11.00 18.64
N LYS A 86 -11.28 -10.23 19.41
CA LYS A 86 -11.48 -10.48 20.83
C LYS A 86 -12.21 -11.80 21.11
N ALA A 87 -13.17 -12.20 20.28
CA ALA A 87 -13.83 -13.50 20.38
C ALA A 87 -12.85 -14.65 20.11
N ASP A 88 -11.84 -14.42 19.28
CA ASP A 88 -10.75 -15.37 19.01
C ASP A 88 -9.61 -15.27 20.05
N GLY A 89 -9.78 -14.48 21.12
CA GLY A 89 -8.78 -14.30 22.17
C GLY A 89 -7.66 -13.30 21.84
N VAL A 90 -7.79 -12.57 20.75
CA VAL A 90 -6.78 -11.59 20.28
C VAL A 90 -7.24 -10.17 20.62
N ASN A 91 -6.37 -9.38 21.27
CA ASN A 91 -6.70 -8.04 21.75
C ASN A 91 -5.97 -6.96 20.92
N ILE A 92 -6.63 -6.47 19.87
CA ILE A 92 -6.12 -5.40 18.99
C ILE A 92 -6.32 -4.05 19.68
N VAL A 93 -5.27 -3.22 19.70
CA VAL A 93 -5.33 -1.83 20.15
C VAL A 93 -5.06 -0.86 18.99
N ALA A 94 -5.72 0.29 19.02
CA ALA A 94 -5.45 1.40 18.09
C ALA A 94 -4.21 2.16 18.60
N VAL A 95 -3.24 2.38 17.71
CA VAL A 95 -1.98 3.08 17.99
C VAL A 95 -1.99 4.48 17.38
N SER A 96 -2.35 4.61 16.10
CA SER A 96 -2.41 5.89 15.39
C SER A 96 -3.49 5.84 14.31
N GLY A 97 -4.44 6.76 14.35
CA GLY A 97 -5.53 6.87 13.38
C GLY A 97 -5.46 8.17 12.57
N TYR A 98 -6.57 8.93 12.53
CA TYR A 98 -6.61 10.18 11.79
C TYR A 98 -5.54 11.15 12.24
N ARG A 99 -4.78 11.66 11.28
CA ARG A 99 -3.75 12.68 11.46
C ARG A 99 -4.01 13.85 10.51
N SER A 100 -4.13 15.07 11.05
CA SER A 100 -4.35 16.26 10.21
C SER A 100 -3.10 16.61 9.39
N TYR A 101 -3.27 17.43 8.36
CA TYR A 101 -2.17 17.99 7.57
C TYR A 101 -1.10 18.61 8.45
N ASP A 102 -1.49 19.49 9.39
CA ASP A 102 -0.55 20.21 10.27
C ASP A 102 0.19 19.26 11.22
N THR A 103 -0.51 18.23 11.72
CA THR A 103 0.11 17.20 12.56
C THR A 103 1.11 16.38 11.76
N GLN A 104 0.77 16.04 10.50
CA GLN A 104 1.68 15.33 9.60
C GLN A 104 2.91 16.18 9.27
N ALA A 105 2.72 17.49 9.03
CA ALA A 105 3.83 18.41 8.78
C ALA A 105 4.81 18.43 9.96
N SER A 106 4.31 18.60 11.18
CA SER A 106 5.14 18.61 12.39
C SER A 106 5.88 17.29 12.62
N LEU A 107 5.21 16.16 12.34
CA LEU A 107 5.81 14.82 12.43
C LEU A 107 6.93 14.65 11.39
N TYR A 108 6.65 14.96 10.13
CA TYR A 108 7.61 14.84 9.04
C TYR A 108 8.83 15.72 9.27
N ASP A 109 8.63 16.98 9.67
CA ASP A 109 9.72 17.91 10.00
C ASP A 109 10.61 17.35 11.12
N SER A 110 10.04 16.68 12.12
CA SER A 110 10.81 16.07 13.19
C SER A 110 11.70 14.92 12.69
N TYR A 111 11.18 14.11 11.77
CA TYR A 111 11.97 13.02 11.14
C TYR A 111 13.06 13.58 10.22
N VAL A 112 12.78 14.64 9.46
CA VAL A 112 13.80 15.31 8.64
C VAL A 112 14.93 15.86 9.52
N GLN A 113 14.61 16.47 10.65
CA GLN A 113 15.62 16.96 11.61
C GLN A 113 16.44 15.83 12.24
N GLN A 114 15.82 14.69 12.51
CA GLN A 114 16.48 13.56 13.20
C GLN A 114 17.28 12.67 12.25
N TYR A 115 16.79 12.40 11.04
CA TYR A 115 17.30 11.37 10.15
C TYR A 115 17.74 11.90 8.79
N GLY A 116 17.46 13.16 8.47
CA GLY A 116 17.63 13.74 7.13
C GLY A 116 16.42 13.42 6.22
N GLN A 117 16.27 14.21 5.17
CA GLN A 117 15.09 14.12 4.27
C GLN A 117 15.00 12.77 3.55
N GLU A 118 16.11 12.25 3.03
CA GLU A 118 16.14 10.98 2.31
C GLU A 118 15.57 9.82 3.17
N THR A 119 16.04 9.71 4.42
CA THR A 119 15.52 8.70 5.36
C THR A 119 14.07 9.01 5.78
N ALA A 120 13.75 10.28 6.04
CA ALA A 120 12.38 10.67 6.41
C ALA A 120 11.37 10.28 5.32
N ASP A 121 11.72 10.42 4.05
CA ASP A 121 10.87 10.07 2.91
C ASP A 121 10.57 8.55 2.79
N THR A 122 11.37 7.69 3.42
CA THR A 122 11.11 6.24 3.41
C THR A 122 10.25 5.76 4.57
N ILE A 123 10.18 6.52 5.68
CA ILE A 123 9.51 6.11 6.92
C ILE A 123 8.32 7.00 7.31
N ALA A 124 8.12 8.14 6.63
CA ALA A 124 7.02 9.05 6.89
C ALA A 124 6.56 9.76 5.62
N ALA A 125 5.24 9.84 5.45
CA ALA A 125 4.67 10.59 4.34
C ALA A 125 4.86 12.10 4.53
N ARG A 126 5.12 12.84 3.42
CA ARG A 126 5.03 14.30 3.42
C ARG A 126 3.60 14.76 3.69
N PRO A 127 3.38 15.98 4.22
CA PRO A 127 2.03 16.53 4.41
C PRO A 127 1.20 16.47 3.11
N GLY A 128 -0.05 16.01 3.22
CA GLY A 128 -0.92 15.79 2.07
C GLY A 128 -0.75 14.43 1.38
N HIS A 129 0.29 13.65 1.69
CA HIS A 129 0.57 12.34 1.11
C HIS A 129 0.36 11.17 2.08
N SER A 130 -0.18 11.44 3.28
CA SER A 130 -0.43 10.41 4.30
C SER A 130 -1.84 9.86 4.23
N GLU A 131 -1.99 8.54 4.20
CA GLU A 131 -3.30 7.88 4.30
C GLU A 131 -4.01 8.16 5.64
N HIS A 132 -3.28 8.41 6.72
CA HIS A 132 -3.86 8.81 7.99
C HIS A 132 -4.71 10.08 7.88
N GLN A 133 -4.40 10.98 6.94
CA GLN A 133 -5.19 12.19 6.71
C GLN A 133 -6.57 11.90 6.11
N THR A 134 -6.76 10.75 5.45
CA THR A 134 -8.07 10.32 4.94
C THR A 134 -9.00 9.85 6.06
N GLY A 135 -8.46 9.52 7.23
CA GLY A 135 -9.18 8.85 8.32
C GLY A 135 -9.52 7.39 8.02
N LEU A 136 -8.99 6.82 6.92
CA LEU A 136 -9.22 5.43 6.51
C LEU A 136 -8.11 4.49 6.99
N ALA A 137 -6.96 5.01 7.41
CA ALA A 137 -5.86 4.23 7.94
C ALA A 137 -5.87 4.17 9.48
N MET A 138 -5.36 3.04 10.00
CA MET A 138 -5.12 2.82 11.42
C MET A 138 -3.87 1.97 11.61
N ASP A 139 -2.94 2.47 12.41
CA ASP A 139 -1.88 1.64 12.94
C ASP A 139 -2.41 0.86 14.15
N VAL A 140 -2.22 -0.45 14.11
CA VAL A 140 -2.69 -1.37 15.15
C VAL A 140 -1.53 -1.98 15.92
N GLY A 141 -1.79 -2.41 17.15
CA GLY A 141 -0.76 -2.96 18.01
C GLY A 141 -1.27 -3.97 19.01
N ASN A 142 -0.32 -4.49 19.78
CA ASN A 142 -0.57 -5.35 20.94
C ASN A 142 -0.85 -4.51 22.18
N ALA A 143 -1.74 -5.00 23.07
CA ALA A 143 -2.02 -4.33 24.34
C ALA A 143 -0.78 -4.19 25.25
N SER A 144 0.22 -5.05 25.07
CA SER A 144 1.51 -4.99 25.78
C SER A 144 2.48 -3.96 25.21
N GLY A 145 2.19 -3.39 24.01
CA GLY A 145 3.12 -2.55 23.27
C GLY A 145 4.27 -3.31 22.60
N ALA A 146 4.30 -4.65 22.66
CA ALA A 146 5.34 -5.44 22.03
C ALA A 146 5.35 -5.23 20.50
N CYS A 147 6.53 -5.07 19.91
CA CYS A 147 6.72 -4.86 18.49
C CYS A 147 5.90 -3.69 17.89
N ALA A 148 5.60 -2.66 18.68
CA ALA A 148 4.85 -1.50 18.20
C ALA A 148 5.60 -0.78 17.07
N LEU A 149 4.95 -0.65 15.91
CA LEU A 149 5.50 -0.03 14.70
C LEU A 149 6.87 -0.62 14.28
N GLN A 150 7.00 -1.94 14.33
CA GLN A 150 8.19 -2.70 13.95
C GLN A 150 7.81 -3.97 13.17
N ASP A 151 8.68 -4.44 12.30
CA ASP A 151 8.44 -5.61 11.45
C ASP A 151 8.04 -6.86 12.26
N CYS A 152 8.63 -7.06 13.44
CA CYS A 152 8.29 -8.19 14.32
C CYS A 152 6.82 -8.20 14.78
N PHE A 153 6.03 -7.15 14.49
CA PHE A 153 4.57 -7.18 14.72
C PHE A 153 3.91 -8.32 13.96
N GLU A 154 4.42 -8.67 12.76
CA GLU A 154 3.90 -9.79 11.96
C GLU A 154 3.87 -11.12 12.74
N ASP A 155 4.86 -11.36 13.60
CA ASP A 155 5.01 -12.58 14.39
C ASP A 155 4.16 -12.59 15.68
N THR A 156 3.51 -11.49 16.01
CA THR A 156 2.66 -11.42 17.19
C THR A 156 1.28 -12.02 16.92
N PRO A 157 0.56 -12.50 17.96
CA PRO A 157 -0.82 -12.98 17.77
C PRO A 157 -1.74 -11.94 17.12
N VAL A 158 -1.53 -10.63 17.38
CA VAL A 158 -2.31 -9.56 16.75
C VAL A 158 -1.95 -9.42 15.28
N GLY A 159 -0.66 -9.36 14.94
CA GLY A 159 -0.20 -9.24 13.55
C GLY A 159 -0.66 -10.40 12.68
N ALA A 160 -0.46 -11.64 13.16
CA ALA A 160 -0.91 -12.85 12.48
C ALA A 160 -2.44 -12.87 12.27
N TRP A 161 -3.22 -12.46 13.27
CA TRP A 161 -4.67 -12.39 13.15
C TRP A 161 -5.11 -11.32 12.14
N VAL A 162 -4.52 -10.14 12.20
CA VAL A 162 -4.81 -9.02 11.28
C VAL A 162 -4.49 -9.43 9.84
N ALA A 163 -3.32 -9.98 9.58
CA ALA A 163 -2.94 -10.47 8.25
C ALA A 163 -3.94 -11.50 7.69
N ALA A 164 -4.42 -12.42 8.53
CA ALA A 164 -5.34 -13.47 8.09
C ALA A 164 -6.80 -13.01 7.94
N HIS A 165 -7.24 -11.95 8.63
CA HIS A 165 -8.67 -11.68 8.78
C HIS A 165 -9.12 -10.26 8.46
N ALA A 166 -8.22 -9.25 8.40
CA ALA A 166 -8.59 -7.84 8.23
C ALA A 166 -9.43 -7.59 6.96
N TRP A 167 -9.13 -8.30 5.88
CA TRP A 167 -9.86 -8.21 4.61
C TRP A 167 -11.37 -8.48 4.75
N LYS A 168 -11.79 -9.39 5.65
CA LYS A 168 -13.21 -9.70 5.93
C LYS A 168 -13.98 -8.48 6.46
N TYR A 169 -13.27 -7.50 6.97
CA TYR A 169 -13.81 -6.26 7.52
C TYR A 169 -13.50 -5.05 6.63
N GLY A 170 -13.00 -5.29 5.42
CA GLY A 170 -12.71 -4.26 4.42
C GLY A 170 -11.36 -3.55 4.62
N PHE A 171 -10.44 -4.15 5.37
CA PHE A 171 -9.08 -3.63 5.55
C PHE A 171 -8.05 -4.45 4.78
N ILE A 172 -7.04 -3.76 4.27
CA ILE A 172 -5.83 -4.35 3.68
C ILE A 172 -4.62 -3.98 4.51
N ILE A 173 -3.55 -4.79 4.45
CA ILE A 173 -2.19 -4.35 4.84
C ILE A 173 -1.71 -3.46 3.69
N ARG A 174 -1.48 -2.18 3.97
CA ARG A 174 -1.23 -1.19 2.91
C ARG A 174 0.17 -1.24 2.32
N TYR A 175 1.15 -1.56 3.14
CA TYR A 175 2.55 -1.63 2.77
C TYR A 175 3.09 -3.03 3.04
N PRO A 176 2.79 -4.00 2.13
CA PRO A 176 3.17 -5.40 2.32
C PRO A 176 4.67 -5.61 2.10
N LYS A 177 5.16 -6.75 2.59
CA LYS A 177 6.57 -7.12 2.56
C LYS A 177 7.02 -7.43 1.13
N GLY A 178 8.10 -6.80 0.71
CA GLY A 178 8.68 -6.98 -0.63
C GLY A 178 8.17 -5.97 -1.65
N GLU A 179 7.19 -5.11 -1.27
CA GLU A 179 6.58 -4.14 -2.17
C GLU A 179 7.06 -2.70 -1.93
N GLU A 180 8.21 -2.54 -1.25
CA GLU A 180 8.86 -1.24 -1.06
C GLU A 180 9.20 -0.57 -2.40
N GLY A 181 9.49 -1.40 -3.42
CA GLY A 181 9.75 -0.98 -4.80
C GLY A 181 8.53 -0.44 -5.54
N VAL A 182 7.32 -0.66 -5.03
CA VAL A 182 6.06 -0.19 -5.60
C VAL A 182 5.49 0.96 -4.79
N THR A 183 5.39 0.77 -3.47
CA THR A 183 4.75 1.74 -2.57
C THR A 183 5.66 2.90 -2.18
N GLY A 184 6.99 2.69 -2.22
CA GLY A 184 8.01 3.64 -1.78
C GLY A 184 8.15 3.76 -0.27
N TYR A 185 7.44 2.94 0.52
CA TYR A 185 7.54 2.85 1.97
C TYR A 185 8.05 1.47 2.40
N THR A 186 8.69 1.43 3.57
CA THR A 186 9.13 0.16 4.18
C THR A 186 7.93 -0.71 4.56
N TYR A 187 8.18 -2.01 4.79
CA TYR A 187 7.16 -2.94 5.26
C TYR A 187 6.50 -2.48 6.56
N GLU A 188 5.17 -2.41 6.59
CA GLU A 188 4.39 -1.96 7.74
C GLU A 188 3.23 -2.91 8.05
N PRO A 189 3.47 -4.06 8.71
CA PRO A 189 2.41 -5.04 9.02
C PRO A 189 1.33 -4.51 9.98
N TRP A 190 1.59 -3.41 10.65
CA TRP A 190 0.67 -2.73 11.57
C TRP A 190 -0.27 -1.73 10.88
N HIS A 191 0.10 -1.24 9.68
CA HIS A 191 -0.66 -0.21 8.97
C HIS A 191 -1.77 -0.82 8.14
N ILE A 192 -3.01 -0.74 8.65
CA ILE A 192 -4.19 -1.22 7.95
C ILE A 192 -4.95 -0.07 7.30
N ARG A 193 -5.36 -0.27 6.04
CA ARG A 193 -6.15 0.67 5.27
C ARG A 193 -7.55 0.12 5.00
N TYR A 194 -8.58 0.91 5.34
CA TYR A 194 -9.97 0.60 4.99
C TYR A 194 -10.24 0.99 3.53
N VAL A 195 -10.65 0.03 2.73
CA VAL A 195 -11.01 0.18 1.31
C VAL A 195 -12.44 -0.29 1.02
N GLY A 196 -13.14 -0.76 2.05
CA GLY A 196 -14.45 -1.42 1.92
C GLY A 196 -14.34 -2.93 1.68
N PRO A 197 -15.36 -3.71 2.09
CA PRO A 197 -15.29 -5.17 2.02
C PRO A 197 -15.16 -5.72 0.58
N GLU A 198 -15.79 -5.04 -0.38
CA GLU A 198 -15.79 -5.46 -1.78
C GLU A 198 -14.38 -5.38 -2.38
N LEU A 199 -13.74 -4.20 -2.32
CA LEU A 199 -12.39 -4.02 -2.84
C LEU A 199 -11.37 -4.86 -2.07
N ALA A 200 -11.48 -4.98 -0.75
CA ALA A 200 -10.55 -5.80 0.04
C ALA A 200 -10.59 -7.28 -0.38
N GLU A 201 -11.79 -7.82 -0.69
CA GLU A 201 -11.94 -9.18 -1.19
C GLU A 201 -11.40 -9.32 -2.63
N GLU A 202 -11.67 -8.34 -3.51
CA GLU A 202 -11.17 -8.35 -4.88
C GLU A 202 -9.63 -8.32 -4.92
N MET A 203 -9.00 -7.48 -4.11
CA MET A 203 -7.54 -7.41 -3.98
C MET A 203 -6.97 -8.74 -3.47
N ARG A 204 -7.56 -9.31 -2.42
CA ARG A 204 -7.16 -10.63 -1.88
C ARG A 204 -7.23 -11.74 -2.95
N LEU A 205 -8.31 -11.75 -3.75
CA LEU A 205 -8.47 -12.73 -4.83
C LEU A 205 -7.49 -12.50 -5.98
N ALA A 206 -7.15 -11.25 -6.27
CA ALA A 206 -6.15 -10.90 -7.28
C ALA A 206 -4.75 -11.36 -6.83
N ALA A 207 -4.36 -11.07 -5.60
CA ALA A 207 -3.12 -11.54 -4.98
C ALA A 207 -3.01 -13.08 -5.02
N GLN A 208 -4.08 -13.79 -4.63
CA GLN A 208 -4.09 -15.24 -4.67
C GLN A 208 -3.91 -15.78 -6.09
N LYS A 209 -4.57 -15.20 -7.08
CA LYS A 209 -4.46 -15.63 -8.48
C LYS A 209 -3.09 -15.38 -9.06
N SER A 210 -2.45 -14.25 -8.79
CA SER A 210 -1.11 -13.95 -9.26
C SER A 210 -0.09 -14.93 -8.66
N ALA A 211 -0.17 -15.20 -7.36
CA ALA A 211 0.68 -16.18 -6.68
C ALA A 211 0.51 -17.61 -7.25
N GLU A 212 -0.74 -18.06 -7.48
CA GLU A 212 -1.02 -19.38 -8.06
C GLU A 212 -0.52 -19.51 -9.52
N ALA A 213 -0.64 -18.44 -10.31
CA ALA A 213 -0.20 -18.40 -11.69
C ALA A 213 1.31 -18.22 -11.84
N GLN A 214 2.04 -17.88 -10.77
CA GLN A 214 3.46 -17.50 -10.80
C GLN A 214 3.74 -16.42 -11.85
N THR A 215 2.78 -15.51 -12.04
CA THR A 215 2.90 -14.40 -12.98
C THR A 215 3.41 -13.15 -12.24
N GLN A 216 4.37 -12.47 -12.85
CA GLN A 216 4.81 -11.15 -12.39
C GLN A 216 4.09 -10.06 -13.21
N PRO A 217 3.70 -8.93 -12.58
CA PRO A 217 3.83 -8.65 -11.13
C PRO A 217 2.78 -9.39 -10.30
N ASP A 218 3.13 -9.71 -9.05
CA ASP A 218 2.16 -10.07 -8.04
C ASP A 218 1.24 -8.85 -7.80
N ILE A 219 -0.02 -9.07 -7.41
CA ILE A 219 -0.98 -7.97 -7.20
C ILE A 219 -1.26 -7.85 -5.70
N ASP A 220 -0.31 -7.28 -4.97
CA ASP A 220 -0.35 -7.18 -3.52
C ASP A 220 -0.60 -5.75 -3.01
N THR A 221 -0.49 -4.74 -3.88
CA THR A 221 -0.67 -3.33 -3.53
C THR A 221 -1.88 -2.69 -4.23
N MET A 222 -2.33 -1.53 -3.74
CA MET A 222 -3.34 -0.73 -4.44
C MET A 222 -2.82 -0.22 -5.78
N GLU A 223 -1.54 0.13 -5.86
CA GLU A 223 -0.89 0.60 -7.07
C GLU A 223 -1.00 -0.45 -8.19
N GLU A 224 -0.62 -1.69 -7.91
CA GLU A 224 -0.68 -2.79 -8.88
C GLU A 224 -2.12 -3.16 -9.25
N PHE A 225 -3.01 -3.22 -8.25
CA PHE A 225 -4.41 -3.53 -8.48
C PHE A 225 -5.08 -2.55 -9.44
N PHE A 226 -4.76 -1.25 -9.32
CA PHE A 226 -5.30 -0.21 -10.19
C PHE A 226 -4.43 0.10 -11.42
N GLY A 227 -3.32 -0.63 -11.61
CA GLY A 227 -2.39 -0.43 -12.74
C GLY A 227 -1.71 0.94 -12.70
N LEU A 228 -1.40 1.44 -11.52
CA LEU A 228 -0.67 2.68 -11.30
C LEU A 228 0.85 2.44 -11.36
N GLU A 229 1.59 3.49 -11.74
CA GLU A 229 3.05 3.44 -11.69
C GLU A 229 3.56 3.36 -10.23
N PRO A 230 4.69 2.68 -10.00
CA PRO A 230 5.34 2.68 -8.68
C PRO A 230 5.63 4.10 -8.18
N ALA A 231 5.45 4.31 -6.88
CA ALA A 231 5.59 5.63 -6.23
C ALA A 231 6.82 5.67 -5.30
N LEU A 232 8.02 5.38 -5.84
CA LEU A 232 9.27 5.26 -5.08
C LEU A 232 9.68 6.56 -4.41
N ASP A 233 9.64 7.67 -5.17
CA ASP A 233 10.08 8.98 -4.74
C ASP A 233 9.02 10.04 -5.01
N TYR A 234 9.08 11.15 -4.28
CA TYR A 234 8.18 12.27 -4.54
C TYR A 234 8.52 12.93 -5.88
N LEU A 235 7.45 13.25 -6.63
CA LEU A 235 7.61 14.03 -7.85
C LEU A 235 8.18 15.41 -7.55
N PRO A 236 8.99 15.98 -8.47
CA PRO A 236 9.60 17.30 -8.33
C PRO A 236 8.59 18.43 -8.15
#